data_002422dcbe164467b43cb0afc59f57ff
#
_entry.id   002422dcbe164467b43cb0afc59f57ff
#
_cell.length_a   1.000
_cell.length_b   1.000
_cell.length_c   1.000
_cell.angle_alpha   90.00
_cell.angle_beta   90.00
_cell.angle_gamma   90.00
#
_symmetry.space_group_name_H-M   'P 1'
#
loop_
_entity.id
_entity.type
_entity.pdbx_description
1 polymer ?
#
loop_
_entity_poly.entity_id
_entity_poly.type
_entity_poly.pdbx_seq_one_letter_code
_entity_poly.pdbx_strand_id
1 'polypeptide(L)'
;MRAFMRVKWGLLFLVWGWLFASVGSAESPIIGYTREHRPSKKEFHSAYLKHIKTLDVLPLLRSLCADCQWVTNHASQMVGLFCSNETWGQYRPAIIAMDKKPIMVGLEVDVIEISHIRAKRYQQLLSHLTAPVKLNDTIDGLIQLLISQGDATIVSSPRLIGRSGKPMILKVGDKVPYKTSVQNASGIQTNTQYIQSGIQLNVTPYLHYSQLIDLDIELSYNAVNGYRTADGLEMPIIASRMSNVNIQVSANRTIVFAGLLDKSQHETIEKIPFIGDVPWIGRLFQRNISNERTTDLVYKIRPFIVE
;
A
#
# COMPACT_ATOMS: atom_id res chain seq x y z
N MET A 1 -51.28 1.50 -5.36
CA MET A 1 -52.43 1.02 -4.62
C MET A 1 -52.29 1.51 -3.21
N ARG A 2 -53.05 2.58 -2.87
CA ARG A 2 -54.07 2.72 -1.82
C ARG A 2 -53.53 2.45 -0.41
N ALA A 3 -53.69 3.25 0.62
CA ALA A 3 -54.53 4.44 0.94
C ALA A 3 -54.08 4.88 2.34
N PHE A 4 -53.86 6.18 2.57
CA PHE A 4 -54.80 7.11 3.25
C PHE A 4 -55.42 6.54 4.55
N MET A 5 -55.07 7.16 5.69
CA MET A 5 -56.16 7.73 6.51
C MET A 5 -55.62 8.77 7.52
N ARG A 6 -56.06 9.97 7.34
CA ARG A 6 -56.13 11.06 8.31
C ARG A 6 -57.31 10.80 9.25
N VAL A 7 -57.21 11.13 10.52
CA VAL A 7 -58.35 11.60 11.32
C VAL A 7 -57.91 12.76 12.20
N LYS A 8 -58.65 13.84 11.99
CA LYS A 8 -58.73 15.11 12.70
C LYS A 8 -59.80 15.00 13.79
N TRP A 9 -59.89 16.08 14.62
CA TRP A 9 -60.96 16.55 15.50
C TRP A 9 -60.63 16.36 16.98
N GLY A 10 -60.83 17.28 17.87
CA GLY A 10 -61.45 18.62 17.87
C GLY A 10 -61.67 19.05 19.30
N LEU A 11 -61.35 20.26 19.57
CA LEU A 11 -62.04 21.27 20.33
C LEU A 11 -63.18 20.84 21.32
N LEU A 12 -63.13 21.38 22.54
CA LEU A 12 -64.16 22.27 23.08
C LEU A 12 -64.16 22.39 24.63
N PHE A 13 -64.10 23.64 25.10
CA PHE A 13 -64.89 24.34 26.10
C PHE A 13 -64.67 23.98 27.57
N LEU A 14 -64.81 24.81 28.50
CA LEU A 14 -65.07 26.22 28.78
C LEU A 14 -64.96 26.42 30.31
N VAL A 15 -64.33 27.52 30.72
CA VAL A 15 -64.86 28.53 31.68
C VAL A 15 -65.49 28.07 33.00
N TRP A 16 -64.93 28.60 34.06
CA TRP A 16 -65.50 29.22 35.30
C TRP A 16 -64.41 29.18 36.33
N GLY A 17 -63.91 30.19 36.90
CA GLY A 17 -64.49 31.45 37.34
C GLY A 17 -64.32 31.60 38.83
N TRP A 18 -63.64 32.66 39.20
CA TRP A 18 -63.80 33.47 40.41
C TRP A 18 -63.13 33.12 41.75
N LEU A 19 -62.25 34.03 42.13
CA LEU A 19 -62.07 34.67 43.42
C LEU A 19 -61.70 33.82 44.64
N PHE A 20 -60.50 34.03 45.09
CA PHE A 20 -60.26 34.54 46.46
C PHE A 20 -58.98 35.35 46.57
N ALA A 21 -59.11 36.43 47.31
CA ALA A 21 -58.19 37.51 47.51
C ALA A 21 -57.00 37.13 48.50
N SER A 22 -55.88 37.77 48.24
CA SER A 22 -54.93 38.34 49.18
C SER A 22 -54.48 37.55 50.39
N VAL A 23 -53.19 37.22 50.41
CA VAL A 23 -52.30 37.56 51.50
C VAL A 23 -50.91 37.78 50.90
N GLY A 24 -50.39 38.99 51.07
CA GLY A 24 -49.04 39.32 50.67
C GLY A 24 -47.98 38.58 51.54
N SER A 25 -47.13 37.88 50.90
CA SER A 25 -45.83 37.56 51.43
C SER A 25 -44.79 38.18 50.52
N ALA A 26 -44.02 39.09 51.11
CA ALA A 26 -42.89 39.73 50.46
C ALA A 26 -41.83 38.67 50.15
N GLU A 27 -41.81 38.22 48.92
CA GLU A 27 -40.65 37.51 48.39
C GLU A 27 -39.55 38.53 48.13
N SER A 28 -38.50 38.40 48.95
CA SER A 28 -37.22 39.06 48.71
C SER A 28 -36.72 38.69 47.30
N PRO A 29 -36.25 39.64 46.48
CA PRO A 29 -35.66 39.33 45.18
C PRO A 29 -34.42 38.49 45.42
N ILE A 30 -34.49 37.22 45.01
CA ILE A 30 -33.30 36.41 44.84
C ILE A 30 -32.50 37.12 43.74
N ILE A 31 -31.48 37.89 44.17
CA ILE A 31 -30.46 38.41 43.27
C ILE A 31 -29.76 37.15 42.70
N GLY A 32 -30.30 36.72 41.57
CA GLY A 32 -29.56 35.74 40.78
C GLY A 32 -28.25 36.38 40.36
N TYR A 33 -27.19 35.97 41.02
CA TYR A 33 -25.85 36.22 40.52
C TYR A 33 -25.74 35.54 39.16
N THR A 34 -26.12 36.22 38.11
CA THR A 34 -25.62 35.92 36.79
C THR A 34 -24.13 36.10 36.88
N ARG A 35 -23.46 34.96 36.96
CA ARG A 35 -22.00 34.89 36.83
C ARG A 35 -21.69 35.56 35.49
N GLU A 36 -21.35 36.85 35.53
CA GLU A 36 -20.84 37.56 34.35
C GLU A 36 -19.68 36.72 33.85
N HIS A 37 -19.90 36.13 32.73
CA HIS A 37 -18.84 35.41 32.02
C HIS A 37 -17.88 36.49 31.52
N ARG A 38 -16.91 36.87 32.41
CA ARG A 38 -15.80 37.72 31.97
C ARG A 38 -15.19 37.03 30.76
N PRO A 39 -15.09 37.72 29.61
CA PRO A 39 -14.45 37.14 28.45
C PRO A 39 -13.03 36.70 28.90
N SER A 40 -12.79 35.41 28.89
CA SER A 40 -11.49 34.86 29.26
C SER A 40 -10.44 35.45 28.34
N LYS A 41 -9.39 36.06 28.94
CA LYS A 41 -8.31 36.67 28.17
C LYS A 41 -7.72 35.62 27.25
N LYS A 42 -7.77 35.88 25.93
CA LYS A 42 -7.15 34.98 24.94
C LYS A 42 -5.64 35.20 24.95
N GLU A 43 -4.91 34.14 25.18
CA GLU A 43 -3.45 34.12 25.21
C GLU A 43 -2.95 33.12 24.15
N PHE A 44 -1.71 33.30 23.70
CA PHE A 44 -1.08 32.36 22.80
C PHE A 44 -0.51 31.17 23.60
N HIS A 45 -1.01 30.00 23.31
CA HIS A 45 -0.52 28.73 23.88
C HIS A 45 0.12 27.90 22.80
N SER A 46 1.20 27.19 23.13
CA SER A 46 1.91 26.33 22.19
C SER A 46 2.37 25.02 22.80
N ALA A 47 2.51 24.02 21.97
CA ALA A 47 3.13 22.73 22.27
C ALA A 47 4.12 22.36 21.18
N TYR A 48 5.21 21.71 21.57
CA TYR A 48 6.22 21.19 20.64
C TYR A 48 5.99 19.70 20.46
N LEU A 49 5.94 19.29 19.18
CA LEU A 49 5.78 17.88 18.81
C LEU A 49 7.16 17.23 18.68
N LYS A 50 7.31 16.06 19.28
CA LYS A 50 8.58 15.31 19.30
C LYS A 50 8.64 14.24 18.19
N HIS A 51 7.51 13.64 17.88
CA HIS A 51 7.45 12.43 17.06
C HIS A 51 6.67 12.58 15.77
N ILE A 52 5.59 13.36 15.78
CA ILE A 52 4.70 13.55 14.64
C ILE A 52 5.00 14.91 13.99
N LYS A 53 4.91 14.96 12.66
CA LYS A 53 5.08 16.24 11.95
C LYS A 53 3.84 17.11 12.09
N THR A 54 4.03 18.42 12.22
CA THR A 54 2.94 19.41 12.29
C THR A 54 1.99 19.34 11.10
N LEU A 55 2.49 18.97 9.92
CA LEU A 55 1.68 18.77 8.72
C LEU A 55 0.68 17.61 8.84
N ASP A 56 1.07 16.55 9.55
CA ASP A 56 0.22 15.36 9.75
C ASP A 56 -0.83 15.60 10.85
N VAL A 57 -0.53 16.47 11.83
CA VAL A 57 -1.43 16.78 12.96
C VAL A 57 -2.44 17.85 12.63
N LEU A 58 -2.09 18.83 11.80
CA LEU A 58 -2.93 19.99 11.53
C LEU A 58 -4.35 19.64 11.01
N PRO A 59 -4.56 18.68 10.09
CA PRO A 59 -5.90 18.27 9.67
C PRO A 59 -6.74 17.72 10.81
N LEU A 60 -6.12 16.95 11.72
CA LEU A 60 -6.78 16.39 12.91
C LEU A 60 -7.18 17.48 13.91
N LEU A 61 -6.31 18.46 14.13
CA LEU A 61 -6.61 19.59 15.01
C LEU A 61 -7.74 20.45 14.46
N ARG A 62 -7.80 20.65 13.16
CA ARG A 62 -8.91 21.36 12.49
C ARG A 62 -10.24 20.61 12.63
N SER A 63 -10.22 19.29 12.64
CA SER A 63 -11.45 18.50 12.86
C SER A 63 -11.93 18.56 14.32
N LEU A 64 -11.04 18.79 15.29
CA LEU A 64 -11.38 18.97 16.70
C LEU A 64 -11.98 20.34 16.97
N CYS A 65 -11.48 21.39 16.32
CA CYS A 65 -11.99 22.73 16.40
C CYS A 65 -11.89 23.45 15.05
N ALA A 66 -12.99 23.48 14.31
CA ALA A 66 -13.06 24.10 12.98
C ALA A 66 -12.85 25.62 13.04
N ASP A 67 -13.36 26.27 14.08
CA ASP A 67 -13.32 27.74 14.25
C ASP A 67 -12.06 28.23 14.95
N CYS A 68 -11.17 27.31 15.36
CA CYS A 68 -9.92 27.67 16.02
C CYS A 68 -8.85 28.09 15.02
N GLN A 69 -8.16 29.18 15.33
CA GLN A 69 -7.00 29.63 14.55
C GLN A 69 -5.73 28.89 15.03
N TRP A 70 -5.45 27.75 14.39
CA TRP A 70 -4.24 27.00 14.65
C TRP A 70 -3.03 27.66 13.97
N VAL A 71 -1.97 27.89 14.75
CA VAL A 71 -0.68 28.38 14.28
C VAL A 71 0.32 27.24 14.29
N THR A 72 1.02 27.03 13.20
CA THR A 72 2.02 25.97 13.10
C THR A 72 3.36 26.52 12.63
N ASN A 73 4.44 26.05 13.25
CA ASN A 73 5.79 26.27 12.75
C ASN A 73 6.42 24.91 12.45
N HIS A 74 6.61 24.65 11.16
CA HIS A 74 7.14 23.36 10.68
C HIS A 74 8.63 23.17 11.01
N ALA A 75 9.40 24.24 11.07
CA ALA A 75 10.83 24.16 11.39
C ALA A 75 11.06 23.75 12.84
N SER A 76 10.30 24.33 13.79
CA SER A 76 10.39 24.02 15.21
C SER A 76 9.43 22.92 15.67
N GLN A 77 8.62 22.36 14.78
CA GLN A 77 7.58 21.37 15.09
C GLN A 77 6.62 21.87 16.18
N MET A 78 6.26 23.15 16.13
CA MET A 78 5.38 23.81 17.09
C MET A 78 3.95 23.90 16.57
N VAL A 79 3.00 23.62 17.44
CA VAL A 79 1.57 23.86 17.21
C VAL A 79 1.08 24.82 18.31
N GLY A 80 0.40 25.86 17.92
CA GLY A 80 -0.14 26.86 18.86
C GLY A 80 -1.57 27.25 18.53
N LEU A 81 -2.22 27.84 19.52
CA LEU A 81 -3.60 28.32 19.46
C LEU A 81 -3.76 29.58 20.28
N PHE A 82 -4.45 30.59 19.74
CA PHE A 82 -4.91 31.74 20.52
C PHE A 82 -6.25 31.41 21.17
N CYS A 83 -6.26 31.11 22.46
CA CYS A 83 -7.47 30.70 23.19
C CYS A 83 -7.37 31.05 24.68
N SER A 84 -8.44 30.75 25.44
CA SER A 84 -8.38 30.80 26.91
C SER A 84 -7.62 29.63 27.47
N ASN A 85 -7.14 29.77 28.73
CA ASN A 85 -6.51 28.70 29.47
C ASN A 85 -7.38 27.44 29.58
N GLU A 86 -8.68 27.61 29.75
CA GLU A 86 -9.63 26.50 29.81
C GLU A 86 -9.70 25.74 28.48
N THR A 87 -9.80 26.45 27.36
CA THR A 87 -9.81 25.86 26.02
C THR A 87 -8.49 25.14 25.72
N TRP A 88 -7.36 25.75 26.06
CA TRP A 88 -6.07 25.10 25.90
C TRP A 88 -5.95 23.81 26.73
N GLY A 89 -6.47 23.86 27.99
CA GLY A 89 -6.50 22.71 28.89
C GLY A 89 -7.28 21.51 28.28
N GLN A 90 -8.29 21.76 27.45
CA GLN A 90 -9.04 20.71 26.77
C GLN A 90 -8.26 20.09 25.59
N TYR A 91 -7.59 20.91 24.78
CA TYR A 91 -6.91 20.42 23.56
C TYR A 91 -5.49 19.89 23.80
N ARG A 92 -4.77 20.42 24.78
CA ARG A 92 -3.40 20.00 25.11
C ARG A 92 -3.25 18.49 25.33
N PRO A 93 -4.11 17.82 26.11
CA PRO A 93 -4.03 16.37 26.29
C PRO A 93 -4.19 15.59 24.99
N ALA A 94 -5.09 16.06 24.11
CA ALA A 94 -5.30 15.44 22.79
C ALA A 94 -4.05 15.58 21.89
N ILE A 95 -3.42 16.76 21.89
CA ILE A 95 -2.17 17.00 21.15
C ILE A 95 -1.05 16.06 21.64
N ILE A 96 -0.89 15.94 22.97
CA ILE A 96 0.11 15.05 23.58
C ILE A 96 -0.21 13.57 23.28
N ALA A 97 -1.49 13.19 23.30
CA ALA A 97 -1.91 11.83 22.98
C ALA A 97 -1.65 11.44 21.52
N MET A 98 -1.68 12.41 20.60
CA MET A 98 -1.33 12.23 19.19
C MET A 98 0.19 12.12 18.98
N ASP A 99 1.00 12.81 19.79
CA ASP A 99 2.46 12.87 19.63
C ASP A 99 3.16 11.62 20.21
N LYS A 100 2.77 10.45 19.73
CA LYS A 100 3.39 9.18 20.12
C LYS A 100 4.55 8.83 19.19
N LYS A 101 5.55 8.12 19.76
CA LYS A 101 6.65 7.53 18.97
C LYS A 101 6.04 6.66 17.86
N PRO A 102 6.37 6.92 16.61
CA PRO A 102 5.86 6.10 15.51
C PRO A 102 6.44 4.69 15.61
N ILE A 103 5.58 3.72 15.39
CA ILE A 103 6.00 2.34 15.33
C ILE A 103 6.62 2.10 13.95
N MET A 104 7.79 1.49 13.94
CA MET A 104 8.50 1.12 12.73
C MET A 104 8.19 -0.33 12.37
N VAL A 105 7.90 -0.56 11.10
CA VAL A 105 7.67 -1.90 10.54
C VAL A 105 8.78 -2.20 9.57
N GLY A 106 9.45 -3.32 9.78
CA GLY A 106 10.40 -3.88 8.84
C GLY A 106 9.73 -4.92 7.95
N LEU A 107 10.21 -5.04 6.74
CA LEU A 107 9.74 -6.00 5.75
C LEU A 107 10.92 -6.67 5.08
N GLU A 108 10.95 -7.99 5.09
CA GLU A 108 11.85 -8.82 4.28
C GLU A 108 11.04 -9.47 3.17
N VAL A 109 11.49 -9.35 1.95
CA VAL A 109 10.82 -9.91 0.78
C VAL A 109 11.82 -10.72 0.00
N ASP A 110 11.56 -12.03 -0.21
CA ASP A 110 12.33 -12.84 -1.13
C ASP A 110 11.52 -13.04 -2.41
N VAL A 111 12.09 -12.67 -3.53
CA VAL A 111 11.54 -12.93 -4.87
C VAL A 111 12.22 -14.15 -5.42
N ILE A 112 11.46 -15.22 -5.61
CA ILE A 112 11.97 -16.55 -5.95
C ILE A 112 11.40 -16.93 -7.31
N GLU A 113 12.30 -17.28 -8.22
CA GLU A 113 11.96 -17.85 -9.52
C GLU A 113 12.04 -19.37 -9.44
N ILE A 114 10.95 -20.05 -9.78
CA ILE A 114 10.84 -21.50 -9.81
C ILE A 114 10.74 -21.95 -11.26
N SER A 115 11.66 -22.82 -11.71
CA SER A 115 11.70 -23.34 -13.07
C SER A 115 10.99 -24.69 -13.15
N HIS A 116 9.98 -24.81 -14.02
CA HIS A 116 9.12 -25.99 -14.13
C HIS A 116 9.60 -27.04 -15.17
N ILE A 117 10.87 -27.18 -15.39
CA ILE A 117 11.36 -28.24 -16.31
C ILE A 117 10.95 -29.64 -15.83
N ARG A 118 10.61 -29.82 -14.56
CA ARG A 118 10.21 -31.10 -13.92
C ARG A 118 8.87 -31.04 -13.19
N ALA A 119 7.97 -30.20 -13.63
CA ALA A 119 6.78 -29.66 -12.94
C ALA A 119 5.70 -30.63 -12.42
N LYS A 120 5.69 -31.91 -12.78
CA LYS A 120 4.64 -32.81 -12.27
C LYS A 120 4.66 -33.01 -10.73
N ARG A 121 5.80 -32.81 -10.12
CA ARG A 121 5.96 -32.97 -8.66
C ARG A 121 5.54 -31.71 -7.87
N TYR A 122 5.57 -30.55 -8.52
CA TYR A 122 5.34 -29.25 -7.89
C TYR A 122 3.92 -28.72 -8.05
N GLN A 123 3.15 -29.27 -8.97
CA GLN A 123 1.74 -28.84 -9.19
C GLN A 123 0.87 -29.09 -7.95
N GLN A 124 1.15 -30.15 -7.20
CA GLN A 124 0.51 -30.40 -5.90
C GLN A 124 0.94 -29.38 -4.84
N LEU A 125 2.21 -28.96 -4.83
CA LEU A 125 2.74 -27.97 -3.91
C LEU A 125 2.19 -26.56 -4.18
N LEU A 126 2.08 -26.16 -5.43
CA LEU A 126 1.51 -24.86 -5.82
C LEU A 126 0.01 -24.80 -5.53
N SER A 127 -0.73 -25.89 -5.65
CA SER A 127 -2.15 -25.94 -5.27
C SER A 127 -2.37 -25.69 -3.76
N HIS A 128 -1.39 -26.00 -2.93
CA HIS A 128 -1.40 -25.66 -1.50
C HIS A 128 -0.94 -24.21 -1.24
N LEU A 129 -0.20 -23.57 -2.18
CA LEU A 129 0.27 -22.20 -2.05
C LEU A 129 -0.76 -21.16 -2.52
N THR A 130 -1.77 -21.54 -3.30
CA THR A 130 -2.84 -20.63 -3.76
C THR A 130 -3.87 -20.31 -2.70
N ALA A 131 -3.91 -21.03 -1.59
CA ALA A 131 -4.65 -20.63 -0.40
C ALA A 131 -3.76 -19.74 0.48
N PRO A 132 -4.29 -18.74 1.21
CA PRO A 132 -3.53 -17.99 2.20
C PRO A 132 -3.20 -18.91 3.38
N VAL A 133 -2.20 -19.77 3.19
CA VAL A 133 -1.80 -20.76 4.19
C VAL A 133 -0.90 -20.06 5.20
N LYS A 134 -1.30 -20.14 6.46
CA LYS A 134 -0.46 -19.81 7.61
C LYS A 134 0.73 -20.78 7.64
N LEU A 135 1.82 -20.38 7.01
CA LEU A 135 2.97 -21.22 6.79
C LEU A 135 4.03 -20.98 7.85
N ASN A 136 4.18 -21.99 8.67
CA ASN A 136 5.33 -22.17 9.56
C ASN A 136 6.50 -22.78 8.76
N ASP A 137 7.61 -23.02 9.41
CA ASP A 137 8.93 -23.51 8.97
C ASP A 137 8.97 -24.52 7.80
N THR A 138 7.82 -25.17 7.52
CA THR A 138 7.67 -26.17 6.46
C THR A 138 7.88 -25.60 5.06
N ILE A 139 7.51 -24.34 4.79
CA ILE A 139 7.69 -23.73 3.45
C ILE A 139 9.10 -23.20 3.29
N ASP A 140 9.70 -22.65 4.34
CA ASP A 140 11.10 -22.26 4.28
C ASP A 140 11.96 -23.47 3.94
N GLY A 141 11.69 -24.62 4.56
CA GLY A 141 12.35 -25.89 4.25
C GLY A 141 12.11 -26.35 2.81
N LEU A 142 10.89 -26.16 2.31
CA LEU A 142 10.54 -26.52 0.94
C LEU A 142 11.25 -25.64 -0.09
N ILE A 143 11.24 -24.33 0.11
CA ILE A 143 11.95 -23.38 -0.75
C ILE A 143 13.45 -23.69 -0.76
N GLN A 144 14.03 -23.97 0.40
CA GLN A 144 15.44 -24.37 0.53
C GLN A 144 15.71 -25.67 -0.23
N LEU A 145 14.82 -26.65 -0.16
CA LEU A 145 14.94 -27.89 -0.93
C LEU A 145 14.91 -27.63 -2.44
N LEU A 146 14.00 -26.80 -2.93
CA LEU A 146 13.94 -26.41 -4.33
C LEU A 146 15.20 -25.69 -4.80
N ILE A 147 15.73 -24.80 -3.98
CA ILE A 147 16.98 -24.09 -4.26
C ILE A 147 18.16 -25.09 -4.30
N SER A 148 18.23 -26.03 -3.36
CA SER A 148 19.30 -27.03 -3.32
C SER A 148 19.27 -28.01 -4.51
N GLN A 149 18.07 -28.24 -5.08
CA GLN A 149 17.90 -29.06 -6.29
C GLN A 149 18.12 -28.27 -7.60
N GLY A 150 18.33 -26.96 -7.50
CA GLY A 150 18.49 -26.08 -8.67
C GLY A 150 17.18 -25.81 -9.42
N ASP A 151 16.03 -26.12 -8.81
CA ASP A 151 14.71 -25.89 -9.38
C ASP A 151 14.14 -24.50 -9.00
N ALA A 152 14.73 -23.85 -8.01
CA ALA A 152 14.39 -22.48 -7.62
C ALA A 152 15.66 -21.62 -7.47
N THR A 153 15.52 -20.33 -7.75
CA THR A 153 16.58 -19.33 -7.59
C THR A 153 16.03 -18.09 -6.92
N ILE A 154 16.71 -17.57 -5.92
CA ILE A 154 16.36 -16.26 -5.34
C ILE A 154 16.86 -15.18 -6.29
N VAL A 155 15.93 -14.47 -6.87
CA VAL A 155 16.21 -13.37 -7.81
C VAL A 155 16.63 -12.12 -7.05
N SER A 156 15.98 -11.85 -5.92
CA SER A 156 16.26 -10.69 -5.07
C SER A 156 15.69 -10.88 -3.68
N SER A 157 16.35 -10.28 -2.68
CA SER A 157 15.90 -10.28 -1.28
C SER A 157 15.91 -8.86 -0.70
N PRO A 158 15.00 -7.97 -1.16
CA PRO A 158 14.94 -6.62 -0.63
C PRO A 158 14.49 -6.59 0.82
N ARG A 159 15.03 -5.62 1.57
CA ARG A 159 14.62 -5.31 2.95
C ARG A 159 14.30 -3.83 3.07
N LEU A 160 13.19 -3.53 3.73
CA LEU A 160 12.73 -2.17 3.97
C LEU A 160 12.38 -1.99 5.44
N ILE A 161 12.55 -0.77 5.93
CA ILE A 161 12.08 -0.36 7.25
C ILE A 161 11.43 1.01 7.10
N GLY A 162 10.23 1.15 7.62
CA GLY A 162 9.50 2.42 7.55
C GLY A 162 8.47 2.56 8.65
N ARG A 163 7.81 3.69 8.68
CA ARG A 163 6.76 3.98 9.67
C ARG A 163 5.45 3.30 9.27
N SER A 164 4.73 2.78 10.26
CA SER A 164 3.34 2.34 10.06
C SER A 164 2.51 3.50 9.49
N GLY A 165 1.68 3.19 8.48
CA GLY A 165 0.84 4.16 7.78
C GLY A 165 1.56 5.05 6.75
N LYS A 166 2.83 4.80 6.45
CA LYS A 166 3.58 5.56 5.43
C LYS A 166 4.14 4.62 4.35
N PRO A 167 4.04 5.00 3.06
CA PRO A 167 4.54 4.17 1.98
C PRO A 167 6.07 4.08 2.02
N MET A 168 6.57 2.87 1.76
CA MET A 168 7.97 2.56 1.54
C MET A 168 8.18 2.17 0.09
N ILE A 169 9.14 2.77 -0.58
CA ILE A 169 9.41 2.52 -1.99
C ILE A 169 10.87 2.08 -2.14
N LEU A 170 11.07 0.94 -2.76
CA LEU A 170 12.38 0.43 -3.14
C LEU A 170 12.39 0.12 -4.64
N LYS A 171 13.43 0.56 -5.32
CA LYS A 171 13.70 0.23 -6.73
C LYS A 171 15.13 -0.27 -6.84
N VAL A 172 15.27 -1.51 -7.30
CA VAL A 172 16.57 -2.16 -7.48
C VAL A 172 16.62 -2.73 -8.89
N GLY A 173 17.65 -2.39 -9.65
CA GLY A 173 17.82 -2.90 -11.02
C GLY A 173 18.60 -1.93 -11.89
N ASP A 174 18.66 -2.24 -13.18
CA ASP A 174 19.47 -1.56 -14.17
C ASP A 174 18.63 -0.69 -15.10
N LYS A 175 19.23 0.33 -15.66
CA LYS A 175 18.67 1.12 -16.76
C LYS A 175 19.22 0.58 -18.07
N VAL A 176 18.37 -0.02 -18.86
CA VAL A 176 18.73 -0.59 -20.16
C VAL A 176 18.55 0.46 -21.26
N PRO A 177 19.61 0.92 -21.92
CA PRO A 177 19.50 1.88 -23.00
C PRO A 177 18.96 1.21 -24.26
N TYR A 178 18.15 1.96 -25.00
CA TYR A 178 17.74 1.61 -26.37
C TYR A 178 17.66 2.87 -27.23
N LYS A 179 17.83 2.70 -28.53
CA LYS A 179 17.82 3.81 -29.47
C LYS A 179 16.45 3.92 -30.15
N THR A 180 15.95 5.13 -30.24
CA THR A 180 14.77 5.47 -31.05
C THR A 180 15.19 6.42 -32.17
N SER A 181 14.66 6.21 -33.39
CA SER A 181 14.88 7.12 -34.49
C SER A 181 13.57 7.81 -34.85
N VAL A 182 13.66 9.12 -35.09
CA VAL A 182 12.55 9.93 -35.59
C VAL A 182 13.00 10.54 -36.90
N GLN A 183 12.27 10.29 -37.99
CA GLN A 183 12.53 10.89 -39.28
C GLN A 183 11.74 12.21 -39.39
N ASN A 184 12.46 13.29 -39.51
CA ASN A 184 11.93 14.65 -39.72
C ASN A 184 12.33 15.17 -41.11
N ALA A 185 11.76 16.30 -41.54
CA ALA A 185 12.13 16.96 -42.80
C ALA A 185 13.63 17.31 -42.90
N SER A 186 14.33 17.39 -41.76
CA SER A 186 15.76 17.69 -41.68
C SER A 186 16.68 16.46 -41.62
N GLY A 187 16.12 15.22 -41.68
CA GLY A 187 16.86 13.96 -41.62
C GLY A 187 16.44 13.04 -40.49
N ILE A 188 17.22 11.96 -40.30
CA ILE A 188 16.99 10.96 -39.21
C ILE A 188 17.70 11.44 -37.95
N GLN A 189 16.91 11.67 -36.88
CA GLN A 189 17.43 12.00 -35.58
C GLN A 189 17.33 10.78 -34.66
N THR A 190 18.46 10.28 -34.15
CA THR A 190 18.53 9.15 -33.25
C THR A 190 18.64 9.67 -31.80
N ASN A 191 17.76 9.16 -30.94
CA ASN A 191 17.75 9.50 -29.51
C ASN A 191 17.93 8.25 -28.66
N THR A 192 18.60 8.34 -27.52
CA THR A 192 18.77 7.25 -26.56
C THR A 192 17.73 7.37 -25.47
N GLN A 193 16.93 6.33 -25.29
CA GLN A 193 15.95 6.15 -24.24
C GLN A 193 16.43 5.09 -23.25
N TYR A 194 15.83 5.05 -22.06
CA TYR A 194 16.18 4.08 -21.03
C TYR A 194 14.93 3.41 -20.50
N ILE A 195 14.97 2.08 -20.35
CA ILE A 195 13.94 1.30 -19.68
C ILE A 195 14.50 0.80 -18.35
N GLN A 196 13.71 0.92 -17.28
CA GLN A 196 14.07 0.39 -15.98
C GLN A 196 13.80 -1.12 -15.95
N SER A 197 14.85 -1.92 -15.75
CA SER A 197 14.76 -3.35 -15.41
C SER A 197 14.94 -3.55 -13.91
N GLY A 198 14.57 -4.75 -13.40
CA GLY A 198 14.70 -5.11 -11.99
C GLY A 198 13.39 -5.05 -11.21
N ILE A 199 13.48 -4.88 -9.90
CA ILE A 199 12.36 -4.93 -8.96
C ILE A 199 12.01 -3.53 -8.48
N GLN A 200 10.71 -3.24 -8.50
CA GLN A 200 10.14 -2.11 -7.80
C GLN A 200 9.14 -2.63 -6.78
N LEU A 201 9.33 -2.30 -5.52
CA LEU A 201 8.48 -2.66 -4.40
C LEU A 201 7.97 -1.39 -3.75
N ASN A 202 6.65 -1.25 -3.69
CA ASN A 202 5.96 -0.19 -2.96
C ASN A 202 5.08 -0.87 -1.91
N VAL A 203 5.28 -0.54 -0.63
CA VAL A 203 4.54 -1.16 0.47
C VAL A 203 4.12 -0.12 1.47
N THR A 204 2.85 -0.18 1.87
CA THR A 204 2.34 0.61 2.99
C THR A 204 1.89 -0.34 4.10
N PRO A 205 2.64 -0.41 5.21
CA PRO A 205 2.26 -1.23 6.36
C PRO A 205 1.37 -0.44 7.31
N TYR A 206 0.34 -1.10 7.87
CA TYR A 206 -0.51 -0.58 8.94
C TYR A 206 -0.49 -1.55 10.11
N LEU A 207 0.15 -1.16 11.21
CA LEU A 207 0.20 -1.98 12.42
C LEU A 207 -1.04 -1.74 13.28
N HIS A 208 -1.73 -2.81 13.64
CA HIS A 208 -2.85 -2.83 14.60
C HIS A 208 -2.39 -3.23 16.00
N TYR A 209 -3.23 -2.95 17.01
CA TYR A 209 -2.93 -3.24 18.42
C TYR A 209 -2.63 -4.71 18.73
N SER A 210 -3.13 -5.64 17.91
CA SER A 210 -2.97 -7.09 18.08
C SER A 210 -1.70 -7.68 17.46
N GLN A 211 -0.69 -6.87 17.15
CA GLN A 211 0.49 -7.25 16.35
C GLN A 211 0.13 -7.77 14.94
N LEU A 212 -1.06 -7.47 14.47
CA LEU A 212 -1.46 -7.68 13.09
C LEU A 212 -0.97 -6.51 12.25
N ILE A 213 -0.46 -6.81 11.09
CA ILE A 213 0.05 -5.83 10.13
C ILE A 213 -0.72 -6.01 8.83
N ASP A 214 -1.45 -4.98 8.43
CA ASP A 214 -2.01 -4.91 7.08
C ASP A 214 -0.92 -4.39 6.15
N LEU A 215 -0.74 -5.05 5.03
CA LEU A 215 0.26 -4.72 4.02
C LEU A 215 -0.45 -4.46 2.70
N ASP A 216 -0.37 -3.22 2.22
CA ASP A 216 -0.69 -2.88 0.84
C ASP A 216 0.59 -2.98 0.04
N ILE A 217 0.68 -3.98 -0.82
CA ILE A 217 1.89 -4.32 -1.57
C ILE A 217 1.64 -4.14 -3.06
N GLU A 218 2.45 -3.32 -3.68
CA GLU A 218 2.57 -3.22 -5.13
C GLU A 218 3.99 -3.63 -5.51
N LEU A 219 4.11 -4.73 -6.23
CA LEU A 219 5.39 -5.28 -6.66
C LEU A 219 5.41 -5.39 -8.17
N SER A 220 6.46 -4.85 -8.77
CA SER A 220 6.73 -4.93 -10.20
C SER A 220 8.12 -5.50 -10.43
N TYR A 221 8.21 -6.49 -11.29
CA TYR A 221 9.45 -7.09 -11.75
C TYR A 221 9.56 -7.01 -13.26
N ASN A 222 10.59 -6.33 -13.74
CA ASN A 222 10.89 -6.16 -15.15
C ASN A 222 12.23 -6.80 -15.48
N ALA A 223 12.25 -7.75 -16.38
CA ALA A 223 13.47 -8.42 -16.84
C ALA A 223 13.67 -8.25 -18.34
N VAL A 224 14.90 -8.09 -18.78
CA VAL A 224 15.24 -8.13 -20.20
C VAL A 224 15.26 -9.59 -20.66
N ASN A 225 14.33 -9.93 -21.55
CA ASN A 225 14.17 -11.28 -22.07
C ASN A 225 14.78 -11.45 -23.48
N GLY A 226 15.66 -10.56 -23.88
CA GLY A 226 16.33 -10.56 -25.18
C GLY A 226 16.25 -9.23 -25.90
N TYR A 227 16.68 -9.23 -27.14
CA TYR A 227 16.67 -8.05 -28.00
C TYR A 227 16.04 -8.41 -29.34
N ARG A 228 15.34 -7.47 -29.94
CA ARG A 228 14.82 -7.54 -31.31
C ARG A 228 15.44 -6.41 -32.14
N THR A 229 15.90 -6.75 -33.32
CA THR A 229 16.36 -5.75 -34.28
C THR A 229 15.19 -5.37 -35.19
N ALA A 230 14.85 -4.10 -35.25
CA ALA A 230 13.88 -3.53 -36.16
C ALA A 230 14.47 -2.26 -36.77
N ASP A 231 14.41 -2.08 -38.09
CA ASP A 231 14.94 -0.92 -38.80
C ASP A 231 16.41 -0.60 -38.48
N GLY A 232 17.23 -1.64 -38.24
CA GLY A 232 18.63 -1.50 -37.87
C GLY A 232 18.89 -1.05 -36.43
N LEU A 233 17.84 -0.97 -35.60
CA LEU A 233 17.93 -0.62 -34.19
C LEU A 233 17.68 -1.84 -33.31
N GLU A 234 18.53 -2.03 -32.31
CA GLU A 234 18.32 -3.04 -31.25
C GLU A 234 17.37 -2.50 -30.20
N MET A 235 16.28 -3.22 -29.97
CA MET A 235 15.27 -2.90 -28.94
C MET A 235 15.20 -4.03 -27.92
N PRO A 236 15.26 -3.76 -26.61
CA PRO A 236 15.11 -4.77 -25.58
C PRO A 236 13.67 -5.28 -25.53
N ILE A 237 13.51 -6.58 -25.37
CA ILE A 237 12.23 -7.21 -25.03
C ILE A 237 12.16 -7.29 -23.52
N ILE A 238 11.17 -6.61 -22.94
CA ILE A 238 10.99 -6.58 -21.49
C ILE A 238 9.84 -7.50 -21.10
N ALA A 239 10.16 -8.50 -20.27
CA ALA A 239 9.16 -9.25 -19.53
C ALA A 239 8.78 -8.48 -18.28
N SER A 240 7.55 -7.96 -18.23
CA SER A 240 7.05 -7.18 -17.10
C SER A 240 6.03 -7.99 -16.33
N ARG A 241 6.19 -8.03 -15.00
CA ARG A 241 5.31 -8.73 -14.08
C ARG A 241 4.94 -7.78 -12.95
N MET A 242 3.64 -7.65 -12.68
CA MET A 242 3.10 -6.75 -11.66
C MET A 242 2.11 -7.51 -10.78
N SER A 243 2.17 -7.28 -9.48
CA SER A 243 1.26 -7.85 -8.50
C SER A 243 0.85 -6.79 -7.48
N ASN A 244 -0.47 -6.63 -7.28
CA ASN A 244 -1.05 -5.77 -6.26
C ASN A 244 -1.79 -6.66 -5.28
N VAL A 245 -1.39 -6.62 -4.02
CA VAL A 245 -1.92 -7.51 -2.98
C VAL A 245 -2.16 -6.71 -1.71
N ASN A 246 -3.35 -6.88 -1.14
CA ASN A 246 -3.67 -6.42 0.20
C ASN A 246 -3.81 -7.65 1.11
N ILE A 247 -3.00 -7.72 2.16
CA ILE A 247 -2.96 -8.87 3.06
C ILE A 247 -2.79 -8.44 4.50
N GLN A 248 -3.40 -9.21 5.41
CA GLN A 248 -3.21 -9.07 6.84
C GLN A 248 -2.41 -10.25 7.39
N VAL A 249 -1.34 -9.94 8.12
CA VAL A 249 -0.42 -10.94 8.66
C VAL A 249 0.03 -10.55 10.07
N SER A 250 0.28 -11.55 10.91
CA SER A 250 0.89 -11.31 12.24
C SER A 250 2.38 -10.97 12.08
N ALA A 251 2.88 -10.08 12.93
CA ALA A 251 4.30 -9.78 12.98
C ALA A 251 5.15 -11.05 13.12
N ASN A 252 6.30 -11.08 12.46
CA ASN A 252 7.24 -12.21 12.40
C ASN A 252 6.70 -13.48 11.73
N ARG A 253 5.52 -13.45 11.11
CA ARG A 253 5.03 -14.59 10.31
C ARG A 253 5.37 -14.40 8.84
N THR A 254 5.86 -15.48 8.25
CA THR A 254 6.12 -15.54 6.81
C THR A 254 4.83 -15.88 6.06
N ILE A 255 4.58 -15.16 4.99
CA ILE A 255 3.56 -15.48 3.99
C ILE A 255 4.24 -15.69 2.65
N VAL A 256 3.66 -16.59 1.88
CA VAL A 256 4.09 -16.85 0.51
C VAL A 256 2.89 -16.75 -0.41
N PHE A 257 3.04 -16.03 -1.48
CA PHE A 257 2.06 -16.00 -2.56
C PHE A 257 2.75 -16.19 -3.89
N ALA A 258 2.12 -16.98 -4.75
CA ALA A 258 2.57 -17.19 -6.12
C ALA A 258 1.73 -16.31 -7.03
N GLY A 259 2.35 -15.65 -7.97
CA GLY A 259 1.65 -14.63 -8.73
C GLY A 259 1.65 -14.77 -10.23
N LEU A 260 2.66 -15.36 -10.88
CA LEU A 260 2.76 -15.22 -12.32
C LEU A 260 3.48 -16.40 -12.98
N LEU A 261 2.70 -17.20 -13.68
CA LEU A 261 3.20 -18.25 -14.58
C LEU A 261 3.66 -17.59 -15.89
N ASP A 262 4.93 -17.72 -16.23
CA ASP A 262 5.45 -17.37 -17.54
C ASP A 262 5.76 -18.63 -18.33
N LYS A 263 5.13 -18.78 -19.50
CA LYS A 263 5.42 -19.84 -20.46
C LYS A 263 6.16 -19.23 -21.62
N SER A 264 7.44 -19.47 -21.69
CA SER A 264 8.20 -19.14 -22.89
C SER A 264 8.47 -20.42 -23.69
N GLN A 265 7.95 -20.44 -24.90
CA GLN A 265 8.16 -21.54 -25.84
C GLN A 265 9.14 -21.05 -26.91
N HIS A 266 10.33 -21.63 -26.94
CA HIS A 266 11.31 -21.39 -27.99
C HIS A 266 11.44 -22.64 -28.82
N GLU A 267 10.98 -22.55 -30.05
CA GLU A 267 11.23 -23.58 -31.07
C GLU A 267 12.47 -23.18 -31.86
N THR A 268 13.49 -23.98 -31.76
CA THR A 268 14.71 -23.84 -32.56
C THR A 268 14.79 -25.02 -33.52
N ILE A 269 14.77 -24.74 -34.81
CA ILE A 269 14.97 -25.75 -35.84
C ILE A 269 16.46 -25.77 -36.18
N GLU A 270 17.16 -26.78 -35.72
CA GLU A 270 18.53 -27.06 -36.16
C GLU A 270 18.44 -27.87 -37.45
N LYS A 271 18.99 -27.33 -38.52
CA LYS A 271 19.03 -28.02 -39.83
C LYS A 271 20.46 -28.05 -40.36
N ILE A 272 20.78 -29.14 -41.06
CA ILE A 272 22.04 -29.19 -41.79
C ILE A 272 21.91 -28.28 -43.02
N PRO A 273 22.82 -27.31 -43.21
CA PRO A 273 22.77 -26.39 -44.34
C PRO A 273 22.71 -27.15 -45.66
N PHE A 274 21.95 -26.67 -46.64
CA PHE A 274 21.72 -27.21 -47.96
C PHE A 274 20.85 -28.49 -47.99
N ILE A 275 21.04 -29.47 -47.11
CA ILE A 275 20.31 -30.76 -47.13
C ILE A 275 18.97 -30.61 -46.39
N GLY A 276 18.95 -29.84 -45.34
CA GLY A 276 17.72 -29.57 -44.53
C GLY A 276 16.66 -28.75 -45.30
N ASP A 277 17.02 -28.08 -46.39
CA ASP A 277 16.09 -27.26 -47.17
C ASP A 277 15.52 -28.04 -48.42
N VAL A 278 15.93 -29.28 -48.62
CA VAL A 278 15.43 -30.09 -49.73
C VAL A 278 13.97 -30.53 -49.48
N PRO A 279 13.01 -30.19 -50.36
CA PRO A 279 11.64 -30.64 -50.19
C PRO A 279 11.59 -32.18 -50.17
N TRP A 280 10.74 -32.73 -49.27
CA TRP A 280 10.46 -34.14 -49.05
C TRP A 280 11.44 -34.87 -48.14
N ILE A 281 12.76 -34.66 -48.26
CA ILE A 281 13.79 -35.34 -47.46
C ILE A 281 14.40 -34.44 -46.38
N GLY A 282 14.26 -33.13 -46.50
CA GLY A 282 14.83 -32.15 -45.55
C GLY A 282 14.39 -32.36 -44.09
N ARG A 283 13.18 -32.89 -43.85
CA ARG A 283 12.69 -33.23 -42.50
C ARG A 283 13.51 -34.29 -41.78
N LEU A 284 14.17 -35.19 -42.51
CA LEU A 284 15.04 -36.20 -41.93
C LEU A 284 16.38 -35.59 -41.39
N PHE A 285 16.72 -34.39 -41.86
CA PHE A 285 17.95 -33.67 -41.56
C PHE A 285 17.68 -32.38 -40.74
N GLN A 286 16.46 -32.28 -40.22
CA GLN A 286 16.05 -31.21 -39.27
C GLN A 286 15.78 -31.82 -37.91
N ARG A 287 16.29 -31.17 -36.88
CA ARG A 287 15.98 -31.46 -35.48
C ARG A 287 15.18 -30.31 -34.95
N ASN A 288 13.95 -30.57 -34.58
CA ASN A 288 13.13 -29.58 -33.89
C ASN A 288 13.42 -29.69 -32.38
N ILE A 289 14.06 -28.67 -31.82
CA ILE A 289 14.32 -28.54 -30.40
C ILE A 289 13.29 -27.57 -29.85
N SER A 290 12.23 -28.12 -29.24
CA SER A 290 11.27 -27.33 -28.48
C SER A 290 11.74 -27.22 -27.03
N ASN A 291 12.21 -26.06 -26.67
CA ASN A 291 12.51 -25.72 -25.26
C ASN A 291 11.31 -24.97 -24.68
N GLU A 292 10.44 -25.69 -24.01
CA GLU A 292 9.36 -25.10 -23.20
C GLU A 292 9.96 -24.82 -21.79
N ARG A 293 10.14 -23.53 -21.46
CA ARG A 293 10.54 -23.09 -20.15
C ARG A 293 9.33 -22.40 -19.50
N THR A 294 8.83 -23.02 -18.47
CA THR A 294 7.80 -22.41 -17.62
C THR A 294 8.46 -21.96 -16.33
N THR A 295 8.24 -20.71 -15.96
CA THR A 295 8.84 -20.10 -14.78
C THR A 295 7.74 -19.44 -13.97
N ASP A 296 7.69 -19.78 -12.68
CA ASP A 296 6.80 -19.11 -11.71
C ASP A 296 7.60 -18.16 -10.83
N LEU A 297 7.04 -16.98 -10.58
CA LEU A 297 7.53 -16.09 -9.55
C LEU A 297 6.73 -16.27 -8.27
N VAL A 298 7.44 -16.55 -7.20
CA VAL A 298 6.91 -16.73 -5.86
C VAL A 298 7.48 -15.63 -4.97
N TYR A 299 6.63 -14.98 -4.22
CA TYR A 299 7.00 -13.93 -3.28
C TYR A 299 6.83 -14.44 -1.85
N LYS A 300 7.92 -14.44 -1.10
CA LYS A 300 7.94 -14.74 0.31
C LYS A 300 8.13 -13.44 1.08
N ILE A 301 7.22 -13.13 1.98
CA ILE A 301 7.22 -11.87 2.74
C ILE A 301 7.14 -12.17 4.22
N ARG A 302 8.01 -11.48 4.99
CA ARG A 302 8.04 -11.53 6.44
C ARG A 302 8.08 -10.12 7.01
N PRO A 303 6.96 -9.60 7.53
CA PRO A 303 6.95 -8.34 8.26
C PRO A 303 7.38 -8.57 9.71
N PHE A 304 8.06 -7.56 10.29
CA PHE A 304 8.47 -7.55 11.70
C PHE A 304 8.38 -6.14 12.27
N ILE A 305 8.23 -6.05 13.60
CA ILE A 305 8.18 -4.77 14.30
C ILE A 305 9.60 -4.42 14.71
N VAL A 306 10.00 -3.17 14.46
CA VAL A 306 11.30 -2.62 14.89
C VAL A 306 11.04 -1.76 16.11
N GLU A 307 11.61 -2.12 17.24
CA GLU A 307 11.52 -1.38 18.53
C GLU A 307 12.40 -0.12 18.57
#